data_4db5a6ccf223c43afe30c074a8a1167c
#
_entry.id   4db5a6ccf223c43afe30c074a8a1167c
#
_cell.length_a   1.000
_cell.length_b   1.000
_cell.length_c   1.000
_cell.angle_alpha   90.00
_cell.angle_beta   90.00
_cell.angle_gamma   90.00
#
_symmetry.space_group_name_H-M   'P 1'
#
loop_
_entity.id
_entity.type
_entity.pdbx_description
1 polymer ?
#
loop_
_entity_poly.entity_id
_entity_poly.type
_entity_poly.pdbx_seq_one_letter_code
_entity_poly.pdbx_strand_id
1 'polypeptide(L)'
;LVPHKDIENAYVYNPLTELPNEEVWKFLLKGDAKSPWGSDNKYLFSLYQGENLGEEQSVIGEIDKEKIPITGNSRFGCWICTMVKEDKSLKAFIDRGETWLIPLRDYRNWMLEMRSTPSSRETKRRNGAVYRRPDGSLGLGPFTMEARMEMLRRLLQLEVDTGLSLITLEELKYIDTLWDSEGDLTRRSLVSIYYDVKGVRLPWDDYKVPVFDEEVITQIKVLCAEYDVEFELISKLIIEIEANKNYTNSSMVTKAFDRIVNQGWLHFDRIEKGLQYEN
;
A
#
# COMPACT_ATOMS: atom_id res chain seq x y z
N LEU A 1 8.69 -27.75 11.12
CA LEU A 1 7.97 -26.87 12.05
C LEU A 1 8.94 -25.81 12.57
N VAL A 2 8.58 -24.54 12.40
CA VAL A 2 9.36 -23.39 12.88
C VAL A 2 8.45 -22.56 13.80
N PRO A 3 8.94 -22.07 14.96
CA PRO A 3 8.15 -21.19 15.81
C PRO A 3 7.65 -19.96 15.02
N HIS A 4 6.41 -19.56 15.25
CA HIS A 4 5.87 -18.34 14.64
C HIS A 4 6.56 -17.11 15.25
N LYS A 5 6.90 -16.13 14.41
CA LYS A 5 7.67 -14.95 14.86
C LYS A 5 6.91 -14.02 15.80
N ASP A 6 5.59 -13.93 15.61
CA ASP A 6 4.74 -12.91 16.25
C ASP A 6 3.63 -13.50 17.13
N ILE A 7 3.48 -14.83 17.18
CA ILE A 7 2.43 -15.50 17.95
C ILE A 7 3.09 -16.52 18.88
N GLU A 8 2.95 -16.32 20.19
CA GLU A 8 3.44 -17.25 21.20
C GLU A 8 2.74 -18.61 21.09
N ASN A 9 3.50 -19.69 21.29
CA ASN A 9 3.04 -21.07 21.24
C ASN A 9 2.44 -21.52 19.90
N ALA A 10 2.67 -20.78 18.83
CA ALA A 10 2.30 -21.15 17.47
C ALA A 10 3.51 -21.64 16.66
N TYR A 11 3.27 -22.60 15.77
CA TYR A 11 4.28 -23.15 14.87
C TYR A 11 3.83 -23.02 13.42
N VAL A 12 4.77 -22.69 12.55
CA VAL A 12 4.56 -22.69 11.09
C VAL A 12 4.98 -24.03 10.55
N TYR A 13 4.08 -24.70 9.84
CA TYR A 13 4.38 -25.88 9.05
C TYR A 13 4.19 -25.55 7.57
N ASN A 14 5.24 -25.72 6.80
CA ASN A 14 5.20 -25.53 5.36
C ASN A 14 5.44 -26.90 4.67
N PRO A 15 4.39 -27.58 4.22
CA PRO A 15 4.50 -28.93 3.66
C PRO A 15 5.19 -28.98 2.29
N LEU A 16 5.32 -27.84 1.60
CA LEU A 16 5.87 -27.76 0.25
C LEU A 16 7.30 -27.21 0.18
N THR A 17 7.96 -27.02 1.33
CA THR A 17 9.29 -26.37 1.40
C THR A 17 10.35 -27.10 0.56
N GLU A 18 10.26 -28.42 0.48
CA GLU A 18 11.25 -29.26 -0.19
C GLU A 18 10.86 -29.63 -1.62
N LEU A 19 9.66 -29.22 -2.09
CA LEU A 19 9.21 -29.50 -3.44
C LEU A 19 9.72 -28.42 -4.38
N PRO A 20 10.56 -28.76 -5.37
CA PRO A 20 10.93 -27.86 -6.46
C PRO A 20 9.70 -27.41 -7.25
N ASN A 21 9.74 -26.20 -7.78
CA ASN A 21 8.63 -25.64 -8.58
C ASN A 21 8.25 -26.54 -9.77
N GLU A 22 9.24 -27.19 -10.38
CA GLU A 22 9.04 -28.14 -11.46
C GLU A 22 8.19 -29.35 -11.04
N GLU A 23 8.41 -29.90 -9.86
CA GLU A 23 7.63 -31.04 -9.36
C GLU A 23 6.19 -30.64 -9.04
N VAL A 24 5.99 -29.42 -8.56
CA VAL A 24 4.63 -28.86 -8.38
C VAL A 24 3.90 -28.77 -9.73
N TRP A 25 4.55 -28.27 -10.77
CA TRP A 25 3.95 -28.18 -12.09
C TRP A 25 3.73 -29.56 -12.74
N LYS A 26 4.65 -30.48 -12.59
CA LYS A 26 4.44 -31.87 -13.03
C LYS A 26 3.23 -32.50 -12.38
N PHE A 27 3.02 -32.25 -11.08
CA PHE A 27 1.84 -32.71 -10.37
C PHE A 27 0.56 -32.07 -10.90
N LEU A 28 0.53 -30.74 -11.06
CA LEU A 28 -0.65 -29.99 -11.52
C LEU A 28 -1.05 -30.29 -12.96
N LEU A 29 -0.09 -30.65 -13.82
CA LEU A 29 -0.31 -30.98 -15.22
C LEU A 29 -0.54 -32.49 -15.46
N LYS A 30 -0.55 -33.30 -14.41
CA LYS A 30 -0.78 -34.75 -14.52
C LYS A 30 -2.23 -35.05 -14.88
N GLY A 31 -2.44 -36.04 -15.74
CA GLY A 31 -3.77 -36.49 -16.13
C GLY A 31 -4.48 -35.50 -17.07
N ASP A 32 -5.70 -35.16 -16.76
CA ASP A 32 -6.51 -34.17 -17.50
C ASP A 32 -6.13 -32.70 -17.19
N ALA A 33 -5.18 -32.51 -16.28
CA ALA A 33 -4.70 -31.20 -15.82
C ALA A 33 -5.80 -30.28 -15.25
N LYS A 34 -6.83 -30.85 -14.65
CA LYS A 34 -7.90 -30.11 -13.98
C LYS A 34 -7.69 -30.01 -12.47
N SER A 35 -7.96 -28.85 -11.92
CA SER A 35 -8.05 -28.68 -10.46
C SER A 35 -9.31 -29.36 -9.90
N PRO A 36 -9.37 -29.68 -8.60
CA PRO A 36 -10.57 -30.24 -7.97
C PRO A 36 -11.84 -29.40 -8.13
N TRP A 37 -11.69 -28.08 -8.34
CA TRP A 37 -12.78 -27.13 -8.59
C TRP A 37 -13.04 -26.87 -10.09
N GLY A 38 -12.43 -27.65 -10.99
CA GLY A 38 -12.73 -27.64 -12.42
C GLY A 38 -11.89 -26.67 -13.27
N SER A 39 -10.97 -25.89 -12.68
CA SER A 39 -10.10 -25.00 -13.45
C SER A 39 -9.07 -25.76 -14.29
N ASP A 40 -8.71 -25.24 -15.47
CA ASP A 40 -7.70 -25.80 -16.35
C ASP A 40 -6.29 -25.38 -15.92
N ASN A 41 -5.52 -26.33 -15.42
CA ASN A 41 -4.15 -26.10 -14.99
C ASN A 41 -3.19 -25.87 -16.19
N LYS A 42 -3.54 -26.28 -17.40
CA LYS A 42 -2.75 -25.96 -18.62
C LYS A 42 -2.86 -24.48 -18.93
N TYR A 43 -4.09 -23.94 -18.84
CA TYR A 43 -4.30 -22.50 -18.97
C TYR A 43 -3.53 -21.72 -17.88
N LEU A 44 -3.63 -22.13 -16.62
CA LEU A 44 -2.86 -21.54 -15.54
C LEU A 44 -1.35 -21.58 -15.81
N PHE A 45 -0.83 -22.71 -16.26
CA PHE A 45 0.58 -22.87 -16.60
C PHE A 45 1.01 -21.93 -17.73
N SER A 46 0.19 -21.78 -18.78
CA SER A 46 0.47 -20.85 -19.89
C SER A 46 0.56 -19.39 -19.44
N LEU A 47 -0.23 -19.01 -18.43
CA LEU A 47 -0.15 -17.69 -17.83
C LEU A 47 1.17 -17.46 -17.07
N TYR A 48 1.68 -18.49 -16.40
CA TYR A 48 2.97 -18.42 -15.70
C TYR A 48 4.18 -18.45 -16.64
N GLN A 49 4.05 -19.00 -17.82
CA GLN A 49 5.12 -19.02 -18.82
C GLN A 49 5.35 -17.66 -19.50
N GLY A 50 4.34 -16.82 -19.56
CA GLY A 50 4.29 -15.40 -19.93
C GLY A 50 5.13 -14.92 -21.13
N GLU A 51 6.42 -14.96 -21.08
CA GLU A 51 7.34 -14.40 -22.07
C GLU A 51 8.13 -15.42 -22.90
N ASN A 52 8.08 -16.71 -22.56
CA ASN A 52 8.91 -17.71 -23.22
C ASN A 52 8.21 -18.41 -24.40
N LEU A 53 6.99 -18.01 -24.70
CA LEU A 53 6.29 -18.46 -25.91
C LEU A 53 6.59 -17.43 -27.01
N GLY A 54 7.75 -17.58 -27.71
CA GLY A 54 7.93 -16.94 -29.01
C GLY A 54 6.77 -17.32 -29.93
N GLU A 55 6.53 -16.50 -30.94
CA GLU A 55 5.39 -16.57 -31.88
C GLU A 55 5.12 -17.96 -32.53
N GLU A 56 5.98 -18.95 -32.32
CA GLU A 56 5.86 -20.28 -32.90
C GLU A 56 5.18 -21.36 -32.05
N GLN A 57 4.77 -21.06 -30.78
CA GLN A 57 4.10 -22.05 -29.93
C GLN A 57 2.69 -21.62 -29.47
N SER A 58 1.91 -21.10 -30.38
CA SER A 58 0.45 -20.94 -30.21
C SER A 58 -0.33 -22.24 -30.39
N VAL A 59 0.33 -23.36 -30.34
CA VAL A 59 -0.31 -24.67 -30.46
C VAL A 59 -0.41 -25.26 -29.07
N ILE A 60 -1.64 -25.53 -28.67
CA ILE A 60 -2.01 -26.47 -27.61
C ILE A 60 -1.55 -27.87 -28.10
N GLY A 61 -0.27 -28.00 -28.28
CA GLY A 61 0.42 -29.25 -28.62
C GLY A 61 1.06 -29.80 -27.35
N GLU A 62 1.27 -31.08 -27.29
CA GLU A 62 1.82 -31.82 -26.17
C GLU A 62 2.95 -31.06 -25.47
N ILE A 63 2.66 -30.62 -24.23
CA ILE A 63 3.68 -29.98 -23.37
C ILE A 63 4.75 -31.04 -23.14
N ASP A 64 5.96 -30.81 -23.65
CA ASP A 64 7.10 -31.67 -23.40
C ASP A 64 7.38 -31.67 -21.89
N LYS A 65 6.96 -32.75 -21.24
CA LYS A 65 7.02 -32.91 -19.77
C LYS A 65 8.45 -32.94 -19.22
N GLU A 66 9.45 -33.09 -20.14
CA GLU A 66 10.87 -33.09 -19.77
C GLU A 66 11.50 -31.70 -19.74
N LYS A 67 10.84 -30.69 -20.34
CA LYS A 67 11.34 -29.31 -20.40
C LYS A 67 10.35 -28.32 -19.86
N ILE A 68 10.04 -28.41 -18.55
CA ILE A 68 9.25 -27.39 -17.88
C ILE A 68 10.17 -26.19 -17.59
N PRO A 69 9.98 -25.04 -18.26
CA PRO A 69 10.83 -23.88 -18.02
C PRO A 69 10.65 -23.40 -16.59
N ILE A 70 11.76 -23.04 -15.96
CA ILE A 70 11.78 -22.48 -14.60
C ILE A 70 11.03 -21.16 -14.62
N THR A 71 9.83 -21.13 -14.06
CA THR A 71 8.96 -19.94 -13.95
C THR A 71 9.40 -19.01 -12.80
N GLY A 72 10.70 -18.93 -12.54
CA GLY A 72 11.27 -18.38 -11.31
C GLY A 72 10.94 -16.93 -10.93
N ASN A 73 10.28 -16.16 -11.81
CA ASN A 73 9.96 -14.75 -11.57
C ASN A 73 8.52 -14.34 -11.95
N SER A 74 7.69 -15.28 -12.39
CA SER A 74 6.29 -14.98 -12.69
C SER A 74 5.47 -15.10 -11.41
N ARG A 75 5.01 -13.97 -10.87
CA ARG A 75 4.08 -13.93 -9.75
C ARG A 75 2.75 -13.41 -10.26
N PHE A 76 1.72 -14.26 -10.21
CA PHE A 76 0.35 -13.79 -10.16
C PHE A 76 0.12 -13.21 -8.77
N GLY A 77 0.01 -11.91 -8.71
CA GLY A 77 -0.28 -11.17 -7.49
C GLY A 77 -1.42 -10.21 -7.71
N CYS A 78 -1.74 -9.41 -6.70
CA CYS A 78 -2.62 -8.28 -6.89
C CYS A 78 -2.05 -7.38 -7.99
N TRP A 79 -2.89 -6.95 -8.92
CA TRP A 79 -2.50 -6.01 -10.00
C TRP A 79 -1.82 -4.73 -9.49
N ILE A 80 -2.10 -4.35 -8.23
CA ILE A 80 -1.53 -3.18 -7.54
C ILE A 80 -0.22 -3.48 -6.80
N CYS A 81 0.29 -4.72 -6.83
CA CYS A 81 1.47 -5.12 -6.07
C CYS A 81 2.74 -4.44 -6.59
N THR A 82 3.41 -3.67 -5.73
CA THR A 82 4.68 -2.99 -6.01
C THR A 82 5.92 -3.73 -5.49
N MET A 83 5.78 -5.00 -5.07
CA MET A 83 6.91 -5.82 -4.60
C MET A 83 7.84 -6.23 -5.74
N VAL A 84 7.30 -6.37 -6.95
CA VAL A 84 8.08 -6.65 -8.16
C VAL A 84 8.24 -5.39 -8.99
N LYS A 85 9.39 -5.24 -9.66
CA LYS A 85 9.67 -4.06 -10.48
C LYS A 85 8.73 -3.99 -11.69
N GLU A 86 8.47 -5.12 -12.32
CA GLU A 86 7.57 -5.26 -13.47
C GLU A 86 6.60 -6.42 -13.23
N ASP A 87 5.33 -6.21 -13.53
CA ASP A 87 4.34 -7.29 -13.57
C ASP A 87 4.31 -7.90 -14.96
N LYS A 88 5.07 -8.98 -15.12
CA LYS A 88 5.19 -9.69 -16.39
C LYS A 88 3.88 -10.33 -16.84
N SER A 89 3.05 -10.76 -15.89
CA SER A 89 1.75 -11.37 -16.20
C SER A 89 0.80 -10.33 -16.77
N LEU A 90 0.71 -9.16 -16.14
CA LEU A 90 -0.12 -8.06 -16.62
C LEU A 90 0.34 -7.59 -18.01
N LYS A 91 1.66 -7.49 -18.22
CA LYS A 91 2.23 -7.17 -19.53
C LYS A 91 1.85 -8.21 -20.58
N ALA A 92 2.00 -9.51 -20.28
CA ALA A 92 1.66 -10.58 -21.22
C ALA A 92 0.18 -10.57 -21.63
N PHE A 93 -0.74 -10.21 -20.72
CA PHE A 93 -2.15 -10.03 -21.08
C PHE A 93 -2.36 -8.85 -22.03
N ILE A 94 -1.70 -7.71 -21.76
CA ILE A 94 -1.78 -6.52 -22.62
C ILE A 94 -1.23 -6.84 -24.02
N ASP A 95 -0.10 -7.53 -24.10
CA ASP A 95 0.55 -7.93 -25.37
C ASP A 95 -0.32 -8.92 -26.18
N ARG A 96 -1.20 -9.67 -25.52
CA ARG A 96 -2.21 -10.54 -26.14
C ARG A 96 -3.51 -9.82 -26.54
N GLY A 97 -3.61 -8.50 -26.35
CA GLY A 97 -4.75 -7.69 -26.77
C GLY A 97 -5.68 -7.24 -25.66
N GLU A 98 -5.42 -7.60 -24.39
CA GLU A 98 -6.21 -7.14 -23.23
C GLU A 98 -5.89 -5.68 -22.87
N THR A 99 -6.11 -4.78 -23.83
CA THR A 99 -5.70 -3.36 -23.73
C THR A 99 -6.41 -2.59 -22.60
N TRP A 100 -7.56 -3.06 -22.13
CA TRP A 100 -8.27 -2.49 -20.99
C TRP A 100 -7.47 -2.55 -19.67
N LEU A 101 -6.43 -3.39 -19.61
CA LEU A 101 -5.51 -3.50 -18.47
C LEU A 101 -4.44 -2.41 -18.45
N ILE A 102 -4.27 -1.64 -19.54
CA ILE A 102 -3.24 -0.59 -19.63
C ILE A 102 -3.38 0.45 -18.51
N PRO A 103 -4.56 1.03 -18.23
CA PRO A 103 -4.72 2.02 -17.17
C PRO A 103 -4.37 1.45 -15.77
N LEU A 104 -4.68 0.18 -15.52
CA LEU A 104 -4.33 -0.48 -14.25
C LEU A 104 -2.79 -0.65 -14.12
N ARG A 105 -2.12 -1.06 -15.21
CA ARG A 105 -0.65 -1.15 -15.26
C ARG A 105 -0.01 0.22 -14.98
N ASP A 106 -0.53 1.26 -15.61
CA ASP A 106 0.04 2.60 -15.49
C ASP A 106 -0.14 3.16 -14.07
N TYR A 107 -1.29 2.94 -13.45
CA TYR A 107 -1.52 3.27 -12.05
C TYR A 107 -0.57 2.51 -11.11
N ARG A 108 -0.42 1.20 -11.32
CA ARG A 108 0.51 0.36 -10.56
C ARG A 108 1.97 0.84 -10.68
N ASN A 109 2.41 1.18 -11.90
CA ASN A 109 3.77 1.65 -12.15
C ASN A 109 4.01 3.01 -11.49
N TRP A 110 3.05 3.92 -11.55
CA TRP A 110 3.09 5.17 -10.82
C TRP A 110 3.19 4.95 -9.30
N MET A 111 2.44 4.02 -8.74
CA MET A 111 2.56 3.66 -7.31
C MET A 111 3.95 3.10 -6.95
N LEU A 112 4.56 2.35 -7.86
CA LEU A 112 5.93 1.86 -7.69
C LEU A 112 6.94 3.01 -7.63
N GLU A 113 6.79 4.03 -8.48
CA GLU A 113 7.61 5.24 -8.46
C GLU A 113 7.42 6.02 -7.15
N MET A 114 6.17 6.27 -6.75
CA MET A 114 5.84 6.92 -5.48
C MET A 114 6.45 6.21 -4.27
N ARG A 115 6.46 4.87 -4.28
CA ARG A 115 7.06 4.07 -3.21
C ARG A 115 8.53 4.42 -2.98
N SER A 116 9.24 4.82 -4.03
CA SER A 116 10.67 5.14 -4.00
C SER A 116 10.94 6.63 -3.86
N THR A 117 9.92 7.48 -3.98
CA THR A 117 10.04 8.94 -3.94
C THR A 117 10.07 9.43 -2.49
N PRO A 118 11.16 10.06 -2.01
CA PRO A 118 11.27 10.50 -0.63
C PRO A 118 10.16 11.46 -0.18
N SER A 119 9.76 12.41 -1.03
CA SER A 119 8.69 13.37 -0.72
C SER A 119 7.30 12.76 -0.52
N SER A 120 7.09 11.52 -1.01
CA SER A 120 5.85 10.77 -0.81
C SER A 120 5.87 9.90 0.45
N ARG A 121 6.97 9.92 1.20
CA ARG A 121 7.21 9.01 2.32
C ARG A 121 7.57 9.77 3.57
N GLU A 122 7.07 9.28 4.69
CA GLU A 122 7.50 9.76 5.99
C GLU A 122 8.94 9.34 6.28
N THR A 123 9.59 10.10 7.13
CA THR A 123 10.96 9.83 7.57
C THR A 123 11.02 8.77 8.65
N LYS A 124 9.90 8.55 9.32
CA LYS A 124 9.76 7.67 10.48
C LYS A 124 8.93 6.44 10.13
N ARG A 125 9.23 5.32 10.75
CA ARG A 125 8.36 4.14 10.72
C ARG A 125 7.11 4.38 11.57
N ARG A 126 6.09 3.52 11.42
CA ARG A 126 4.85 3.58 12.22
C ARG A 126 5.07 3.53 13.74
N ASN A 127 6.18 2.91 14.18
CA ASN A 127 6.58 2.89 15.59
C ASN A 127 7.40 4.11 16.02
N GLY A 128 7.53 5.13 15.16
CA GLY A 128 8.30 6.34 15.40
C GLY A 128 9.81 6.20 15.21
N ALA A 129 10.33 4.99 14.98
CA ALA A 129 11.75 4.79 14.80
C ALA A 129 12.22 5.25 13.41
N VAL A 130 13.40 5.84 13.35
CA VAL A 130 14.12 6.12 12.11
C VAL A 130 15.06 4.96 11.81
N TYR A 131 15.03 4.49 10.58
CA TYR A 131 15.87 3.39 10.13
C TYR A 131 16.90 3.88 9.13
N ARG A 132 18.19 3.62 9.41
CA ARG A 132 19.26 3.79 8.44
C ARG A 132 19.58 2.45 7.77
N ARG A 133 19.75 2.51 6.46
CA ARG A 133 20.22 1.37 5.67
C ARG A 133 21.73 1.16 5.88
N PRO A 134 22.26 -0.02 5.50
CA PRO A 134 23.70 -0.29 5.61
C PRO A 134 24.59 0.71 4.83
N ASP A 135 24.07 1.32 3.77
CA ASP A 135 24.72 2.35 2.97
C ASP A 135 24.68 3.76 3.59
N GLY A 136 24.12 3.88 4.81
CA GLY A 136 23.95 5.14 5.53
C GLY A 136 22.71 5.96 5.13
N SER A 137 22.01 5.59 4.05
CA SER A 137 20.80 6.28 3.63
C SER A 137 19.63 6.03 4.57
N LEU A 138 18.68 6.95 4.61
CA LEU A 138 17.47 6.79 5.41
C LEU A 138 16.49 5.81 4.77
N GLY A 139 15.97 4.93 5.59
CA GLY A 139 14.86 4.08 5.19
C GLY A 139 13.57 4.87 5.16
N LEU A 140 12.79 4.70 4.10
CA LEU A 140 11.51 5.36 3.92
C LEU A 140 10.46 4.78 4.86
N GLY A 141 9.69 5.63 5.53
CA GLY A 141 8.54 5.30 6.37
C GLY A 141 7.27 4.99 5.57
N PRO A 142 6.08 5.11 6.17
CA PRO A 142 4.80 5.01 5.46
C PRO A 142 4.64 6.13 4.42
N PHE A 143 3.60 6.06 3.61
CA PHE A 143 3.22 7.17 2.74
C PHE A 143 2.69 8.35 3.55
N THR A 144 3.06 9.56 3.14
CA THR A 144 2.50 10.79 3.71
C THR A 144 0.98 10.88 3.48
N MET A 145 0.30 11.73 4.21
CA MET A 145 -1.14 11.95 4.03
C MET A 145 -1.43 12.44 2.61
N GLU A 146 -0.66 13.39 2.09
CA GLU A 146 -0.79 13.91 0.73
C GLU A 146 -0.61 12.81 -0.31
N ALA A 147 0.37 11.95 -0.14
CA ALA A 147 0.58 10.82 -1.04
C ALA A 147 -0.60 9.84 -1.03
N ARG A 148 -1.18 9.57 0.13
CA ARG A 148 -2.37 8.71 0.26
C ARG A 148 -3.62 9.35 -0.37
N MET A 149 -3.79 10.66 -0.21
CA MET A 149 -4.86 11.43 -0.86
C MET A 149 -4.74 11.35 -2.38
N GLU A 150 -3.54 11.52 -2.92
CA GLU A 150 -3.30 11.43 -4.36
C GLU A 150 -3.51 9.99 -4.89
N MET A 151 -3.10 8.96 -4.12
CA MET A 151 -3.40 7.57 -4.45
C MET A 151 -4.90 7.31 -4.57
N LEU A 152 -5.68 7.79 -3.61
CA LEU A 152 -7.13 7.65 -3.64
C LEU A 152 -7.74 8.40 -4.82
N ARG A 153 -7.34 9.66 -5.05
CA ARG A 153 -7.83 10.46 -6.17
C ARG A 153 -7.62 9.75 -7.51
N ARG A 154 -6.43 9.25 -7.76
CA ARG A 154 -6.12 8.51 -9.00
C ARG A 154 -6.82 7.17 -9.09
N LEU A 155 -7.00 6.45 -7.97
CA LEU A 155 -7.76 5.20 -7.97
C LEU A 155 -9.22 5.42 -8.33
N LEU A 156 -9.85 6.46 -7.76
CA LEU A 156 -11.22 6.83 -8.09
C LEU A 156 -11.35 7.30 -9.54
N GLN A 157 -10.36 8.06 -10.05
CA GLN A 157 -10.33 8.47 -11.46
C GLN A 157 -10.20 7.24 -12.36
N LEU A 158 -9.36 6.27 -11.99
CA LEU A 158 -9.22 5.01 -12.73
C LEU A 158 -10.54 4.23 -12.80
N GLU A 159 -11.33 4.21 -11.71
CA GLU A 159 -12.67 3.64 -11.73
C GLU A 159 -13.61 4.35 -12.72
N VAL A 160 -13.54 5.71 -12.79
CA VAL A 160 -14.33 6.50 -13.74
C VAL A 160 -13.93 6.20 -15.18
N ASP A 161 -12.62 6.16 -15.44
CA ASP A 161 -12.07 5.97 -16.78
C ASP A 161 -12.29 4.55 -17.32
N THR A 162 -12.30 3.54 -16.45
CA THR A 162 -12.39 2.13 -16.84
C THR A 162 -13.78 1.52 -16.64
N GLY A 163 -14.63 2.13 -15.83
CA GLY A 163 -15.91 1.55 -15.40
C GLY A 163 -15.79 0.38 -14.42
N LEU A 164 -14.58 0.11 -13.93
CA LEU A 164 -14.34 -0.95 -12.94
C LEU A 164 -14.70 -0.48 -11.53
N SER A 165 -15.02 -1.41 -10.64
CA SER A 165 -15.13 -1.16 -9.20
C SER A 165 -13.87 -1.69 -8.53
N LEU A 166 -12.99 -0.78 -8.09
CA LEU A 166 -11.67 -1.09 -7.56
C LEU A 166 -11.59 -0.91 -6.05
N ILE A 167 -12.50 -0.14 -5.47
CA ILE A 167 -12.60 0.12 -4.04
C ILE A 167 -14.06 0.11 -3.59
N THR A 168 -14.34 -0.49 -2.45
CA THR A 168 -15.68 -0.59 -1.89
C THR A 168 -16.02 0.61 -1.00
N LEU A 169 -17.31 0.85 -0.76
CA LEU A 169 -17.75 1.87 0.19
C LEU A 169 -17.30 1.58 1.63
N GLU A 170 -17.17 0.32 2.01
CA GLU A 170 -16.70 -0.09 3.32
C GLU A 170 -15.21 0.26 3.50
N GLU A 171 -14.38 0.00 2.47
CA GLU A 171 -12.98 0.39 2.47
C GLU A 171 -12.80 1.91 2.51
N LEU A 172 -13.58 2.65 1.73
CA LEU A 172 -13.59 4.12 1.78
C LEU A 172 -13.94 4.64 3.18
N LYS A 173 -14.97 4.08 3.82
CA LYS A 173 -15.35 4.46 5.17
C LYS A 173 -14.26 4.14 6.19
N TYR A 174 -13.59 3.01 6.04
CA TYR A 174 -12.47 2.64 6.89
C TYR A 174 -11.27 3.58 6.71
N ILE A 175 -10.91 3.90 5.47
CA ILE A 175 -9.84 4.87 5.15
C ILE A 175 -10.17 6.24 5.74
N ASP A 176 -11.40 6.70 5.59
CA ASP A 176 -11.87 7.98 6.11
C ASP A 176 -11.73 8.06 7.64
N THR A 177 -12.13 7.00 8.33
CA THR A 177 -11.95 6.89 9.79
C THR A 177 -10.47 6.91 10.20
N LEU A 178 -9.61 6.25 9.43
CA LEU A 178 -8.17 6.28 9.69
C LEU A 178 -7.59 7.67 9.48
N TRP A 179 -7.95 8.37 8.41
CA TRP A 179 -7.46 9.73 8.15
C TRP A 179 -7.90 10.71 9.23
N ASP A 180 -9.17 10.61 9.68
CA ASP A 180 -9.66 11.39 10.81
C ASP A 180 -8.80 11.23 12.08
N SER A 181 -8.29 10.01 12.32
CA SER A 181 -7.44 9.71 13.47
C SER A 181 -5.96 10.03 13.28
N GLU A 182 -5.50 10.15 12.03
CA GLU A 182 -4.09 10.33 11.69
C GLU A 182 -3.72 11.77 11.34
N GLY A 183 -4.65 12.73 11.43
CA GLY A 183 -4.34 14.15 11.28
C GLY A 183 -5.14 14.91 10.23
N ASP A 184 -6.20 14.34 9.66
CA ASP A 184 -7.14 15.10 8.81
C ASP A 184 -8.00 16.04 9.68
N LEU A 185 -7.51 17.25 9.90
CA LEU A 185 -8.21 18.28 10.70
C LEU A 185 -9.51 18.75 10.05
N THR A 186 -9.66 18.60 8.74
CA THR A 186 -10.91 18.89 8.04
C THR A 186 -11.94 17.81 8.27
N ARG A 187 -11.50 16.59 8.50
CA ARG A 187 -12.32 15.37 8.49
C ARG A 187 -13.13 15.22 7.20
N ARG A 188 -12.73 15.92 6.16
CA ARG A 188 -13.43 15.97 4.88
C ARG A 188 -12.56 15.62 3.68
N SER A 189 -11.27 15.36 3.88
CA SER A 189 -10.34 15.14 2.78
C SER A 189 -10.80 13.99 1.87
N LEU A 190 -11.21 12.85 2.43
CA LEU A 190 -11.69 11.73 1.64
C LEU A 190 -13.02 12.02 0.93
N VAL A 191 -14.01 12.55 1.66
CA VAL A 191 -15.34 12.82 1.07
C VAL A 191 -15.27 13.90 0.00
N SER A 192 -14.38 14.90 0.15
CA SER A 192 -14.13 15.92 -0.88
C SER A 192 -13.48 15.31 -2.12
N ILE A 193 -12.43 14.49 -1.96
CA ILE A 193 -11.79 13.79 -3.09
C ILE A 193 -12.80 12.91 -3.82
N TYR A 194 -13.64 12.18 -3.10
CA TYR A 194 -14.65 11.34 -3.71
C TYR A 194 -15.67 12.17 -4.51
N TYR A 195 -16.16 13.27 -3.93
CA TYR A 195 -17.09 14.17 -4.62
C TYR A 195 -16.47 14.81 -5.85
N ASP A 196 -15.22 15.30 -5.74
CA ASP A 196 -14.50 15.94 -6.85
C ASP A 196 -14.35 15.01 -8.06
N VAL A 197 -14.12 13.72 -7.81
CA VAL A 197 -13.87 12.72 -8.88
C VAL A 197 -15.16 12.08 -9.38
N LYS A 198 -16.05 11.69 -8.47
CA LYS A 198 -17.26 10.92 -8.82
C LYS A 198 -18.50 11.79 -9.07
N GLY A 199 -18.49 13.07 -8.62
CA GLY A 199 -19.62 13.97 -8.72
C GLY A 199 -20.80 13.63 -7.80
N VAL A 200 -20.66 12.65 -6.92
CA VAL A 200 -21.70 12.21 -5.99
C VAL A 200 -21.18 12.21 -4.55
N ARG A 201 -22.06 12.42 -3.59
CA ARG A 201 -21.70 12.44 -2.17
C ARG A 201 -21.71 11.05 -1.58
N LEU A 202 -20.78 10.81 -0.66
CA LEU A 202 -20.78 9.60 0.16
C LEU A 202 -21.92 9.64 1.19
N PRO A 203 -22.51 8.49 1.59
CA PRO A 203 -23.65 8.44 2.50
C PRO A 203 -23.41 9.08 3.89
N TRP A 204 -22.15 9.24 4.28
CA TRP A 204 -21.75 9.81 5.57
C TRP A 204 -21.16 11.22 5.48
N ASP A 205 -21.14 11.84 4.32
CA ASP A 205 -20.59 13.19 4.10
C ASP A 205 -21.24 14.24 5.02
N ASP A 206 -22.56 14.20 5.17
CA ASP A 206 -23.31 15.16 5.95
C ASP A 206 -23.04 15.09 7.48
N TYR A 207 -22.44 14.00 7.95
CA TYR A 207 -22.08 13.80 9.36
C TYR A 207 -20.65 14.23 9.70
N LYS A 208 -19.89 14.71 8.72
CA LYS A 208 -18.50 15.16 8.91
C LYS A 208 -18.45 16.56 9.49
N VAL A 209 -17.97 16.63 10.74
CA VAL A 209 -17.74 17.90 11.43
C VAL A 209 -16.24 18.15 11.50
N PRO A 210 -15.72 19.19 10.84
CA PRO A 210 -14.29 19.51 10.87
C PRO A 210 -13.87 19.91 12.29
N VAL A 211 -12.60 19.62 12.64
CA VAL A 211 -11.98 20.16 13.87
C VAL A 211 -11.71 21.63 13.68
N PHE A 212 -11.19 21.98 12.51
CA PHE A 212 -10.98 23.35 12.05
C PHE A 212 -11.42 23.52 10.60
N ASP A 213 -11.78 24.75 10.22
CA ASP A 213 -12.01 25.11 8.83
C ASP A 213 -10.68 25.23 8.05
N GLU A 214 -10.76 25.31 6.73
CA GLU A 214 -9.58 25.37 5.85
C GLU A 214 -8.73 26.62 6.10
N GLU A 215 -9.35 27.72 6.49
CA GLU A 215 -8.64 28.96 6.76
C GLU A 215 -7.73 28.83 8.00
N VAL A 216 -8.25 28.30 9.09
CA VAL A 216 -7.49 28.03 10.30
C VAL A 216 -6.37 27.00 10.03
N ILE A 217 -6.66 25.94 9.28
CA ILE A 217 -5.64 24.94 8.91
C ILE A 217 -4.52 25.58 8.10
N THR A 218 -4.86 26.48 7.16
CA THR A 218 -3.87 27.19 6.37
C THR A 218 -2.99 28.07 7.24
N GLN A 219 -3.57 28.77 8.21
CA GLN A 219 -2.81 29.57 9.18
C GLN A 219 -1.88 28.71 10.04
N ILE A 220 -2.34 27.56 10.52
CA ILE A 220 -1.50 26.62 11.26
C ILE A 220 -0.31 26.14 10.40
N LYS A 221 -0.53 25.81 9.12
CA LYS A 221 0.54 25.42 8.20
C LYS A 221 1.58 26.52 8.02
N VAL A 222 1.15 27.79 7.89
CA VAL A 222 2.05 28.94 7.79
C VAL A 222 2.89 29.08 9.06
N LEU A 223 2.25 29.02 10.23
CA LEU A 223 2.97 29.09 11.52
C LEU A 223 3.95 27.91 11.68
N CYS A 224 3.53 26.71 11.34
CA CYS A 224 4.43 25.54 11.39
C CYS A 224 5.67 25.75 10.52
N ALA A 225 5.51 26.31 9.32
CA ALA A 225 6.63 26.61 8.42
C ALA A 225 7.53 27.74 8.97
N GLU A 226 6.95 28.78 9.58
CA GLU A 226 7.66 29.89 10.19
C GLU A 226 8.55 29.45 11.37
N TYR A 227 8.05 28.53 12.19
CA TYR A 227 8.73 28.06 13.40
C TYR A 227 9.47 26.72 13.22
N ASP A 228 9.60 26.23 11.97
CA ASP A 228 10.25 24.96 11.65
C ASP A 228 9.69 23.77 12.45
N VAL A 229 8.36 23.70 12.54
CA VAL A 229 7.63 22.61 13.19
C VAL A 229 6.87 21.80 12.15
N GLU A 230 6.93 20.48 12.26
CA GLU A 230 6.17 19.60 11.36
C GLU A 230 4.65 19.78 11.56
N PHE A 231 3.94 20.17 10.50
CA PHE A 231 2.47 20.31 10.54
C PHE A 231 1.78 19.01 10.97
N GLU A 232 2.31 17.87 10.54
CA GLU A 232 1.78 16.56 10.89
C GLU A 232 1.87 16.27 12.39
N LEU A 233 2.94 16.70 13.06
CA LEU A 233 3.06 16.64 14.53
C LEU A 233 1.95 17.43 15.21
N ILE A 234 1.74 18.67 14.77
CA ILE A 234 0.70 19.55 15.35
C ILE A 234 -0.69 18.97 15.10
N SER A 235 -0.95 18.47 13.89
CA SER A 235 -2.23 17.85 13.54
C SER A 235 -2.56 16.64 14.41
N LYS A 236 -1.59 15.76 14.65
CA LYS A 236 -1.76 14.60 15.54
C LYS A 236 -2.02 15.01 17.00
N LEU A 237 -1.33 16.04 17.49
CA LEU A 237 -1.57 16.57 18.84
C LEU A 237 -2.98 17.16 18.99
N ILE A 238 -3.44 17.91 17.99
CA ILE A 238 -4.79 18.48 17.97
C ILE A 238 -5.85 17.37 17.98
N ILE A 239 -5.70 16.35 17.14
CA ILE A 239 -6.62 15.21 17.11
C ILE A 239 -6.65 14.48 18.45
N GLU A 240 -5.49 14.29 19.09
CA GLU A 240 -5.41 13.64 20.42
C GLU A 240 -6.10 14.47 21.50
N ILE A 241 -5.98 15.80 21.48
CA ILE A 241 -6.71 16.69 22.37
C ILE A 241 -8.21 16.55 22.15
N GLU A 242 -8.65 16.63 20.89
CA GLU A 242 -10.07 16.57 20.54
C GLU A 242 -10.70 15.22 20.93
N ALA A 243 -9.99 14.12 20.73
CA ALA A 243 -10.43 12.80 21.15
C ALA A 243 -10.57 12.64 22.66
N ASN A 244 -9.76 13.37 23.43
CA ASN A 244 -9.69 13.24 24.88
C ASN A 244 -10.34 14.43 25.65
N LYS A 245 -10.97 15.38 24.97
CA LYS A 245 -11.55 16.58 25.59
C LYS A 245 -12.57 16.32 26.73
N ASN A 246 -13.20 15.15 26.73
CA ASN A 246 -14.18 14.74 27.72
C ASN A 246 -13.60 13.82 28.81
N TYR A 247 -12.32 13.49 28.77
CA TYR A 247 -11.69 12.61 29.75
C TYR A 247 -11.04 13.45 30.88
N THR A 248 -11.35 13.10 32.12
CA THR A 248 -10.78 13.75 33.32
C THR A 248 -9.41 13.18 33.71
N ASN A 249 -8.97 12.07 33.11
CA ASN A 249 -7.72 11.43 33.47
C ASN A 249 -6.56 11.96 32.62
N SER A 250 -5.79 12.89 33.16
CA SER A 250 -4.66 13.54 32.49
C SER A 250 -3.47 12.60 32.15
N SER A 251 -3.32 11.49 32.87
CA SER A 251 -2.14 10.62 32.71
C SER A 251 -2.12 9.87 31.37
N MET A 252 -3.28 9.49 30.82
CA MET A 252 -3.36 8.86 29.50
C MET A 252 -3.08 9.87 28.39
N VAL A 253 -3.62 11.07 28.52
CA VAL A 253 -3.38 12.18 27.56
C VAL A 253 -1.89 12.53 27.54
N THR A 254 -1.26 12.69 28.70
CA THR A 254 0.18 12.99 28.80
C THR A 254 1.04 11.91 28.12
N LYS A 255 0.74 10.62 28.33
CA LYS A 255 1.46 9.52 27.68
C LYS A 255 1.27 9.53 26.15
N ALA A 256 0.08 9.85 25.66
CA ALA A 256 -0.19 9.96 24.24
C ALA A 256 0.58 11.14 23.64
N PHE A 257 0.59 12.27 24.31
CA PHE A 257 1.39 13.45 23.95
C PHE A 257 2.89 13.12 23.89
N ASP A 258 3.43 12.53 24.97
CA ASP A 258 4.85 12.15 25.02
C ASP A 258 5.22 11.23 23.84
N ARG A 259 4.35 10.28 23.51
CA ARG A 259 4.57 9.38 22.36
C ARG A 259 4.60 10.14 21.05
N ILE A 260 3.66 11.07 20.83
CA ILE A 260 3.57 11.86 19.60
C ILE A 260 4.77 12.80 19.49
N VAL A 261 5.08 13.54 20.56
CA VAL A 261 6.21 14.48 20.62
C VAL A 261 7.53 13.76 20.41
N ASN A 262 7.77 12.64 21.09
CA ASN A 262 9.01 11.86 20.91
C ASN A 262 9.19 11.34 19.46
N GLN A 263 8.10 11.13 18.73
CA GLN A 263 8.17 10.83 17.30
C GLN A 263 8.46 12.08 16.46
N GLY A 264 7.96 13.27 16.87
CA GLY A 264 8.09 14.52 16.13
C GLY A 264 9.50 15.11 16.13
N TRP A 265 10.28 14.93 17.19
CA TRP A 265 11.61 15.52 17.34
C TRP A 265 12.72 14.87 16.48
N LEU A 266 12.41 13.81 15.76
CA LEU A 266 13.36 13.12 14.87
C LEU A 266 13.40 13.81 13.49
N HIS A 267 13.93 15.04 13.44
CA HIS A 267 14.10 15.76 12.18
C HIS A 267 15.12 15.08 11.26
N PHE A 268 14.83 15.06 9.96
CA PHE A 268 15.68 14.49 8.93
C PHE A 268 17.10 15.06 8.96
N ASP A 269 17.22 16.37 9.06
CA ASP A 269 18.52 17.07 9.06
C ASP A 269 19.40 16.72 10.26
N ARG A 270 18.81 16.44 11.41
CA ARG A 270 19.58 16.02 12.60
C ARG A 270 20.08 14.60 12.45
N ILE A 271 19.28 13.75 11.80
CA ILE A 271 19.65 12.36 11.53
C ILE A 271 20.71 12.27 10.46
N GLU A 272 20.63 13.10 9.42
CA GLU A 272 21.67 13.21 8.38
C GLU A 272 23.00 13.68 8.97
N LYS A 273 22.99 14.61 9.93
CA LYS A 273 24.18 15.12 10.62
C LYS A 273 24.76 14.18 11.67
N GLY A 274 24.20 12.97 11.84
CA GLY A 274 24.72 11.97 12.78
C GLY A 274 24.52 12.30 14.26
N LEU A 275 23.69 13.29 14.57
CA LEU A 275 23.36 13.64 15.94
C LEU A 275 22.45 12.58 16.54
N GLN A 276 23.03 11.64 17.29
CA GLN A 276 22.28 10.68 18.11
C GLN A 276 21.65 11.42 19.29
N TYR A 277 20.40 11.08 19.59
CA TYR A 277 19.80 11.47 20.86
C TYR A 277 20.53 10.71 21.98
N GLU A 278 21.16 11.43 22.88
CA GLU A 278 21.44 10.89 24.21
C GLU A 278 20.11 10.69 24.91
N ASN A 279 19.88 9.45 25.37
CA ASN A 279 18.67 9.05 26.14
C ASN A 279 18.60 9.76 27.48
#